data_db1d8c495d827593c33b636cc83fd021
#
_entry.id   db1d8c495d827593c33b636cc83fd021
#
_cell.length_a   1.000
_cell.length_b   1.000
_cell.length_c   1.000
_cell.angle_alpha   90.00
_cell.angle_beta   90.00
_cell.angle_gamma   90.00
#
_symmetry.space_group_name_H-M   'P 1'
#
loop_
_entity.id
_entity.type
_entity.pdbx_description
1 polymer ?
#
loop_
_entity_poly.entity_id
_entity_poly.type
_entity_poly.pdbx_seq_one_letter_code
_entity_poly.pdbx_strand_id
1 'polypeptide(L)'
;MSGKSAGDALQVIGAGFGRSGTTSLRQALHLLGYAPCYHMQTALMRYSHMKFWIRARAGQPVDFRQFFRATRATVDWPACEFYQELMALYPDARVLLNVRDPEAWYDSMIDTLWVIQRALPWWFPRVARQMHDDIIWNSRFKGRFTDRRQSIAVYQAHLEEVRRTVPAERLLVFDVKEGWEPLCRFLGQPVPQDVPFPRLNDRLFFRRVIRGLRIIEWLAPLLVLAGLLALAYALA
;
A
#
# COMPACT_ATOMS: atom_id res chain seq x y z
N MET A 1 12.66 -14.11 33.59
CA MET A 1 12.90 -14.10 32.14
C MET A 1 11.59 -14.48 31.47
N SER A 2 10.79 -13.48 31.09
CA SER A 2 9.46 -13.70 30.47
C SER A 2 9.63 -14.06 29.02
N GLY A 3 9.22 -15.27 28.63
CA GLY A 3 9.24 -15.73 27.25
C GLY A 3 8.34 -14.85 26.40
N LYS A 4 8.91 -14.03 25.52
CA LYS A 4 8.16 -13.40 24.41
C LYS A 4 7.60 -14.52 23.56
N SER A 5 6.28 -14.64 23.50
CA SER A 5 5.63 -15.55 22.59
C SER A 5 6.03 -15.14 21.15
N ALA A 6 6.49 -16.09 20.37
CA ALA A 6 6.92 -15.90 18.98
C ALA A 6 5.78 -15.37 18.06
N GLY A 7 4.59 -15.09 18.63
CA GLY A 7 3.39 -14.65 17.93
C GLY A 7 3.17 -13.14 17.78
N ASP A 8 3.92 -12.31 18.53
CA ASP A 8 3.59 -10.88 18.69
C ASP A 8 4.53 -9.92 17.94
N ALA A 9 5.43 -10.40 17.09
CA ALA A 9 6.39 -9.58 16.37
C ALA A 9 6.12 -9.59 14.85
N LEU A 10 6.44 -8.47 14.21
CA LEU A 10 6.45 -8.38 12.75
C LEU A 10 7.48 -9.37 12.18
N GLN A 11 7.02 -10.31 11.36
CA GLN A 11 7.83 -11.42 10.82
C GLN A 11 8.21 -11.21 9.35
N VAL A 12 7.38 -10.46 8.61
CA VAL A 12 7.57 -10.18 7.19
C VAL A 12 7.41 -8.69 6.92
N ILE A 13 8.42 -8.10 6.27
CA ILE A 13 8.45 -6.70 5.88
C ILE A 13 8.40 -6.61 4.35
N GLY A 14 7.33 -6.07 3.81
CA GLY A 14 7.24 -5.76 2.38
C GLY A 14 7.92 -4.43 2.07
N ALA A 15 8.96 -4.48 1.25
CA ALA A 15 9.71 -3.31 0.79
C ALA A 15 9.31 -2.84 -0.61
N GLY A 16 8.48 -3.60 -1.33
CA GLY A 16 8.03 -3.24 -2.69
C GLY A 16 6.90 -2.21 -2.70
N PHE A 17 6.95 -1.33 -3.68
CA PHE A 17 5.91 -0.31 -3.88
C PHE A 17 4.56 -0.95 -4.25
N GLY A 18 3.48 -0.23 -3.99
CA GLY A 18 2.16 -0.61 -4.46
C GLY A 18 2.10 -0.78 -5.98
N ARG A 19 1.08 -1.48 -6.46
CA ARG A 19 0.86 -1.84 -7.86
C ARG A 19 1.84 -2.88 -8.43
N SER A 20 2.70 -3.46 -7.62
CA SER A 20 3.56 -4.61 -7.96
C SER A 20 2.99 -5.97 -7.51
N GLY A 21 1.65 -6.06 -7.30
CA GLY A 21 0.98 -7.29 -6.87
C GLY A 21 0.80 -7.41 -5.35
N THR A 22 0.89 -6.30 -4.62
CA THR A 22 0.83 -6.26 -3.14
C THR A 22 -0.47 -6.85 -2.57
N THR A 23 -1.60 -6.70 -3.24
CA THR A 23 -2.88 -7.29 -2.80
C THR A 23 -2.88 -8.82 -2.90
N SER A 24 -2.34 -9.37 -3.99
CA SER A 24 -2.14 -10.82 -4.15
C SER A 24 -1.17 -11.36 -3.12
N LEU A 25 -0.03 -10.68 -2.90
CA LEU A 25 0.95 -11.03 -1.89
C LEU A 25 0.37 -11.00 -0.48
N ARG A 26 -0.41 -9.96 -0.14
CA ARG A 26 -1.13 -9.88 1.14
C ARG A 26 -2.01 -11.11 1.38
N GLN A 27 -2.80 -11.50 0.37
CA GLN A 27 -3.66 -12.68 0.48
C GLN A 27 -2.85 -13.97 0.61
N ALA A 28 -1.75 -14.09 -0.13
CA ALA A 28 -0.84 -15.23 -0.01
C ALA A 28 -0.23 -15.32 1.40
N LEU A 29 0.23 -14.21 1.97
CA LEU A 29 0.75 -14.15 3.33
C LEU A 29 -0.33 -14.51 4.38
N HIS A 30 -1.59 -14.11 4.17
CA HIS A 30 -2.70 -14.54 5.05
C HIS A 30 -2.88 -16.06 5.02
N LEU A 31 -2.87 -16.67 3.84
CA LEU A 31 -3.00 -18.14 3.67
C LEU A 31 -1.83 -18.89 4.31
N LEU A 32 -0.63 -18.30 4.33
CA LEU A 32 0.56 -18.85 4.98
C LEU A 32 0.64 -18.56 6.49
N GLY A 33 -0.41 -17.97 7.11
CA GLY A 33 -0.47 -17.73 8.55
C GLY A 33 0.18 -16.43 9.02
N TYR A 34 0.57 -15.52 8.11
CA TYR A 34 1.13 -14.19 8.45
C TYR A 34 0.05 -13.09 8.55
N ALA A 35 -1.19 -13.47 8.89
CA ALA A 35 -2.23 -12.51 9.23
C ALA A 35 -2.08 -12.02 10.68
N PRO A 36 -2.42 -10.74 10.97
CA PRO A 36 -2.80 -9.67 10.04
C PRO A 36 -1.61 -9.14 9.23
N CYS A 37 -1.84 -8.87 7.93
CA CYS A 37 -0.87 -8.22 7.07
C CYS A 37 -1.30 -6.79 6.78
N TYR A 38 -0.46 -5.81 7.16
CA TYR A 38 -0.72 -4.39 6.99
C TYR A 38 -0.55 -3.96 5.53
N HIS A 39 -1.43 -3.09 5.05
CA HIS A 39 -1.49 -2.64 3.66
C HIS A 39 -2.09 -1.23 3.59
N MET A 40 -1.93 -0.50 2.48
CA MET A 40 -2.51 0.84 2.29
C MET A 40 -4.02 0.88 2.61
N GLN A 41 -4.77 -0.15 2.22
CA GLN A 41 -6.20 -0.24 2.55
C GLN A 41 -6.44 -0.17 4.06
N THR A 42 -5.60 -0.84 4.87
CA THR A 42 -5.69 -0.79 6.34
C THR A 42 -5.38 0.62 6.89
N ALA A 43 -4.41 1.31 6.28
CA ALA A 43 -4.07 2.69 6.64
C ALA A 43 -5.25 3.63 6.42
N LEU A 44 -5.92 3.53 5.28
CA LEU A 44 -7.04 4.39 4.89
C LEU A 44 -8.31 4.17 5.72
N MET A 45 -8.49 2.99 6.31
CA MET A 45 -9.67 2.67 7.11
C MET A 45 -9.67 3.32 8.50
N ARG A 46 -8.53 3.86 8.97
CA ARG A 46 -8.41 4.36 10.34
C ARG A 46 -7.71 5.72 10.38
N TYR A 47 -8.41 6.72 10.88
CA TYR A 47 -7.87 8.07 11.04
C TYR A 47 -6.56 8.11 11.84
N SER A 48 -6.47 7.34 12.93
CA SER A 48 -5.27 7.25 13.76
C SER A 48 -4.06 6.70 12.99
N HIS A 49 -4.27 5.74 12.06
CA HIS A 49 -3.21 5.20 11.22
C HIS A 49 -2.70 6.24 10.22
N MET A 50 -3.60 6.99 9.58
CA MET A 50 -3.19 8.06 8.68
C MET A 50 -2.36 9.13 9.39
N LYS A 51 -2.77 9.55 10.58
CA LYS A 51 -2.01 10.48 11.43
C LYS A 51 -0.65 9.92 11.85
N PHE A 52 -0.58 8.64 12.19
CA PHE A 52 0.68 7.98 12.51
C PHE A 52 1.68 8.09 11.37
N TRP A 53 1.27 7.76 10.14
CA TRP A 53 2.14 7.78 8.98
C TRP A 53 2.57 9.19 8.56
N ILE A 54 1.68 10.18 8.67
CA ILE A 54 2.02 11.58 8.43
C ILE A 54 3.10 12.04 9.42
N ARG A 55 2.95 11.70 10.71
CA ARG A 55 3.95 12.01 11.74
C ARG A 55 5.28 11.31 11.48
N ALA A 56 5.24 10.01 11.18
CA ALA A 56 6.44 9.24 10.84
C ALA A 56 7.18 9.89 9.65
N ARG A 57 6.45 10.25 8.59
CA ARG A 57 7.03 10.90 7.41
C ARG A 57 7.61 12.28 7.68
N ALA A 58 7.03 13.03 8.60
CA ALA A 58 7.54 14.32 9.06
C ALA A 58 8.75 14.19 10.02
N GLY A 59 9.29 12.98 10.24
CA GLY A 59 10.38 12.74 11.18
C GLY A 59 10.02 12.92 12.66
N GLN A 60 8.74 12.99 12.97
CA GLN A 60 8.28 13.07 14.37
C GLN A 60 8.41 11.72 15.06
N PRO A 61 8.68 11.68 16.35
CA PRO A 61 8.76 10.44 17.11
C PRO A 61 7.45 9.63 17.00
N VAL A 62 7.58 8.35 16.58
CA VAL A 62 6.49 7.38 16.53
C VAL A 62 6.98 6.04 17.06
N ASP A 63 6.08 5.27 17.68
CA ASP A 63 6.40 3.94 18.16
C ASP A 63 5.91 2.87 17.18
N PHE A 64 6.79 2.42 16.28
CA PHE A 64 6.51 1.35 15.34
C PHE A 64 6.24 0.00 16.04
N ARG A 65 6.88 -0.29 17.21
CA ARG A 65 6.64 -1.55 17.94
C ARG A 65 5.21 -1.60 18.47
N GLN A 66 4.75 -0.51 19.07
CA GLN A 66 3.38 -0.41 19.55
C GLN A 66 2.38 -0.41 18.39
N PHE A 67 2.72 0.26 17.28
CA PHE A 67 1.84 0.32 16.11
C PHE A 67 1.63 -1.06 15.46
N PHE A 68 2.70 -1.84 15.32
CA PHE A 68 2.66 -3.16 14.70
C PHE A 68 2.51 -4.33 15.69
N ARG A 69 2.20 -4.07 16.97
CA ARG A 69 2.14 -5.08 18.03
C ARG A 69 1.26 -6.31 17.69
N ALA A 70 0.20 -6.11 16.90
CA ALA A 70 -0.73 -7.15 16.48
C ALA A 70 -0.65 -7.44 14.97
N THR A 71 0.50 -7.13 14.33
CA THR A 71 0.70 -7.28 12.89
C THR A 71 1.84 -8.24 12.64
N ARG A 72 1.64 -9.23 11.80
CA ARG A 72 2.66 -10.24 11.46
C ARG A 72 3.42 -9.93 10.17
N ALA A 73 2.79 -9.22 9.25
CA ALA A 73 3.40 -8.85 7.97
C ALA A 73 3.00 -7.44 7.54
N THR A 74 3.83 -6.82 6.71
CA THR A 74 3.49 -5.59 6.00
C THR A 74 3.75 -5.75 4.52
N VAL A 75 2.94 -5.11 3.68
CA VAL A 75 3.17 -4.96 2.25
C VAL A 75 2.60 -3.61 1.80
N ASP A 76 3.09 -3.08 0.67
CA ASP A 76 2.58 -1.82 0.11
C ASP A 76 2.95 -0.57 0.93
N TRP A 77 2.58 0.60 0.40
CA TRP A 77 2.60 1.83 1.17
C TRP A 77 1.62 1.75 2.37
N PRO A 78 1.85 2.50 3.41
CA PRO A 78 3.00 3.36 3.71
C PRO A 78 4.23 2.61 4.21
N ALA A 79 4.08 1.33 4.65
CA ALA A 79 5.11 0.60 5.38
C ALA A 79 6.40 0.37 4.57
N CYS A 80 6.30 0.20 3.24
CA CYS A 80 7.47 -0.02 2.39
C CYS A 80 8.44 1.18 2.34
N GLU A 81 8.00 2.39 2.69
CA GLU A 81 8.89 3.56 2.81
C GLU A 81 9.76 3.53 4.07
N PHE A 82 9.39 2.73 5.05
CA PHE A 82 10.04 2.61 6.35
C PHE A 82 10.66 1.22 6.57
N TYR A 83 10.96 0.50 5.47
CA TYR A 83 11.46 -0.87 5.58
C TYR A 83 12.79 -0.96 6.34
N GLN A 84 13.65 0.06 6.25
CA GLN A 84 14.93 0.09 6.95
C GLN A 84 14.74 0.23 8.47
N GLU A 85 13.88 1.16 8.90
CA GLU A 85 13.53 1.33 10.32
C GLU A 85 12.86 0.07 10.88
N LEU A 86 11.98 -0.54 10.10
CA LEU A 86 11.33 -1.79 10.49
C LEU A 86 12.34 -2.94 10.58
N MET A 87 13.28 -3.04 9.64
CA MET A 87 14.38 -4.04 9.69
C MET A 87 15.26 -3.89 10.92
N ALA A 88 15.55 -2.65 11.34
CA ALA A 88 16.33 -2.38 12.54
C ALA A 88 15.57 -2.76 13.82
N LEU A 89 14.26 -2.56 13.84
CA LEU A 89 13.40 -2.92 14.97
C LEU A 89 13.09 -4.42 15.06
N TYR A 90 13.05 -5.11 13.91
CA TYR A 90 12.72 -6.54 13.79
C TYR A 90 13.83 -7.28 13.03
N PRO A 91 14.97 -7.54 13.68
CA PRO A 91 16.16 -8.10 13.04
C PRO A 91 15.92 -9.50 12.45
N ASP A 92 14.98 -10.25 13.00
CA ASP A 92 14.64 -11.61 12.52
C ASP A 92 13.59 -11.61 11.40
N ALA A 93 12.98 -10.46 11.09
CA ALA A 93 11.97 -10.37 10.04
C ALA A 93 12.57 -10.58 8.66
N ARG A 94 11.88 -11.33 7.81
CA ARG A 94 12.21 -11.51 6.40
C ARG A 94 11.70 -10.34 5.57
N VAL A 95 12.42 -9.97 4.52
CA VAL A 95 12.05 -8.85 3.66
C VAL A 95 11.61 -9.36 2.29
N LEU A 96 10.46 -8.90 1.83
CA LEU A 96 9.91 -9.21 0.52
C LEU A 96 9.96 -7.97 -0.36
N LEU A 97 10.75 -8.01 -1.42
CA LEU A 97 10.73 -7.00 -2.47
C LEU A 97 9.88 -7.52 -3.65
N ASN A 98 8.59 -7.25 -3.60
CA ASN A 98 7.74 -7.57 -4.72
C ASN A 98 8.00 -6.62 -5.89
N VAL A 99 8.26 -7.21 -7.06
CA VAL A 99 8.67 -6.50 -8.26
C VAL A 99 7.65 -6.66 -9.38
N ARG A 100 7.75 -5.78 -10.35
CA ARG A 100 6.99 -5.82 -11.59
C ARG A 100 7.83 -5.17 -12.69
N ASP A 101 7.55 -5.49 -13.95
CA ASP A 101 8.12 -4.75 -15.08
C ASP A 101 7.87 -3.24 -14.89
N PRO A 102 8.92 -2.38 -15.01
CA PRO A 102 8.82 -0.97 -14.68
C PRO A 102 7.81 -0.19 -15.51
N GLU A 103 7.69 -0.51 -16.81
CA GLU A 103 6.72 0.12 -17.70
C GLU A 103 5.30 -0.27 -17.30
N ALA A 104 5.06 -1.57 -17.09
CA ALA A 104 3.77 -2.07 -16.64
C ALA A 104 3.40 -1.60 -15.23
N TRP A 105 4.39 -1.34 -14.37
CA TRP A 105 4.18 -0.72 -13.06
C TRP A 105 3.69 0.73 -13.21
N TYR A 106 4.39 1.54 -14.03
CA TYR A 106 4.00 2.93 -14.28
C TYR A 106 2.58 3.02 -14.86
N ASP A 107 2.28 2.21 -15.88
CA ASP A 107 0.94 2.15 -16.48
C ASP A 107 -0.14 1.80 -15.44
N SER A 108 0.17 0.88 -14.53
CA SER A 108 -0.75 0.54 -13.46
C SER A 108 -0.95 1.70 -12.45
N MET A 109 0.11 2.44 -12.14
CA MET A 109 0.05 3.59 -11.23
C MET A 109 -0.76 4.74 -11.84
N ILE A 110 -0.46 5.11 -13.08
CA ILE A 110 -1.11 6.25 -13.75
C ILE A 110 -2.59 5.98 -13.99
N ASP A 111 -2.96 4.75 -14.39
CA ASP A 111 -4.34 4.34 -14.68
C ASP A 111 -5.20 4.13 -13.42
N THR A 112 -4.60 4.09 -12.24
CA THR A 112 -5.33 3.78 -11.00
C THR A 112 -5.12 4.84 -9.93
N LEU A 113 -4.02 4.76 -9.17
CA LEU A 113 -3.82 5.61 -7.98
C LEU A 113 -3.73 7.09 -8.33
N TRP A 114 -3.07 7.42 -9.45
CA TRP A 114 -2.96 8.81 -9.90
C TRP A 114 -4.33 9.39 -10.30
N VAL A 115 -5.11 8.63 -11.10
CA VAL A 115 -6.45 9.07 -11.50
C VAL A 115 -7.37 9.23 -10.30
N ILE A 116 -7.33 8.28 -9.33
CA ILE A 116 -8.12 8.39 -8.11
C ILE A 116 -7.72 9.63 -7.31
N GLN A 117 -6.43 9.86 -7.09
CA GLN A 117 -5.96 11.02 -6.34
C GLN A 117 -6.49 12.33 -6.91
N ARG A 118 -6.58 12.43 -8.23
CA ARG A 118 -7.11 13.61 -8.91
C ARG A 118 -8.63 13.69 -8.94
N ALA A 119 -9.31 12.53 -8.93
CA ALA A 119 -10.76 12.43 -8.91
C ALA A 119 -11.37 12.52 -7.50
N LEU A 120 -10.54 12.58 -6.45
CA LEU A 120 -11.06 12.72 -5.09
C LEU A 120 -11.78 14.07 -4.94
N PRO A 121 -13.07 14.08 -4.53
CA PRO A 121 -13.82 15.29 -4.36
C PRO A 121 -13.23 16.17 -3.25
N TRP A 122 -13.47 17.46 -3.29
CA TRP A 122 -12.91 18.44 -2.34
C TRP A 122 -13.27 18.15 -0.88
N TRP A 123 -14.40 17.48 -0.63
CA TRP A 123 -14.87 17.07 0.69
C TRP A 123 -14.24 15.76 1.20
N PHE A 124 -13.45 15.06 0.36
CA PHE A 124 -12.73 13.86 0.78
C PHE A 124 -11.80 14.17 1.97
N PRO A 125 -11.68 13.28 2.98
CA PRO A 125 -10.92 13.56 4.18
C PRO A 125 -9.50 14.10 3.90
N ARG A 126 -9.24 15.31 4.35
CA ARG A 126 -7.95 16.00 4.13
C ARG A 126 -6.76 15.15 4.62
N VAL A 127 -6.93 14.44 5.75
CA VAL A 127 -5.88 13.58 6.32
C VAL A 127 -5.49 12.45 5.38
N ALA A 128 -6.45 11.85 4.68
CA ALA A 128 -6.16 10.77 3.73
C ALA A 128 -5.44 11.31 2.49
N ARG A 129 -5.85 12.47 1.98
CA ARG A 129 -5.18 13.18 0.89
C ARG A 129 -3.75 13.54 1.27
N GLN A 130 -3.57 14.16 2.44
CA GLN A 130 -2.26 14.53 2.97
C GLN A 130 -1.34 13.30 3.10
N MET A 131 -1.84 12.18 3.66
CA MET A 131 -1.04 10.96 3.80
C MET A 131 -0.57 10.45 2.42
N HIS A 132 -1.43 10.42 1.41
CA HIS A 132 -1.03 10.02 0.05
C HIS A 132 0.00 10.98 -0.53
N ASP A 133 -0.21 12.29 -0.39
CA ASP A 133 0.71 13.31 -0.90
C ASP A 133 2.07 13.20 -0.23
N ASP A 134 2.12 13.07 1.09
CA ASP A 134 3.37 13.02 1.86
C ASP A 134 4.12 11.69 1.67
N ILE A 135 3.42 10.56 1.57
CA ILE A 135 4.02 9.23 1.51
C ILE A 135 4.39 8.83 0.07
N ILE A 136 3.52 9.13 -0.91
CA ILE A 136 3.69 8.64 -2.28
C ILE A 136 4.20 9.77 -3.19
N TRP A 137 3.38 10.81 -3.37
CA TRP A 137 3.56 11.74 -4.47
C TRP A 137 4.70 12.74 -4.27
N ASN A 138 4.82 13.29 -3.05
CA ASN A 138 5.82 14.32 -2.75
C ASN A 138 7.15 13.74 -2.28
N SER A 139 7.14 12.57 -1.65
CA SER A 139 8.36 11.96 -1.10
C SER A 139 9.31 11.48 -2.20
N ARG A 140 8.93 10.46 -2.92
CA ARG A 140 9.79 9.81 -3.92
C ARG A 140 9.71 10.51 -5.27
N PHE A 141 8.51 10.94 -5.68
CA PHE A 141 8.30 11.52 -7.02
C PHE A 141 8.41 13.05 -7.06
N LYS A 142 8.54 13.72 -5.89
CA LYS A 142 8.68 15.19 -5.79
C LYS A 142 7.60 15.95 -6.59
N GLY A 143 6.38 15.43 -6.63
CA GLY A 143 5.26 15.98 -7.39
C GLY A 143 5.34 15.79 -8.91
N ARG A 144 6.35 15.08 -9.45
CA ARG A 144 6.59 14.90 -10.89
C ARG A 144 6.20 13.51 -11.40
N PHE A 145 5.23 12.87 -10.79
CA PHE A 145 4.84 11.50 -11.15
C PHE A 145 4.39 11.34 -12.61
N THR A 146 3.87 12.39 -13.25
CA THR A 146 3.45 12.37 -14.65
C THR A 146 4.63 12.31 -15.64
N ASP A 147 5.83 12.62 -15.21
CA ASP A 147 7.04 12.35 -15.98
C ASP A 147 7.34 10.84 -15.92
N ARG A 148 6.96 10.13 -17.00
CA ARG A 148 7.09 8.67 -17.11
C ARG A 148 8.53 8.21 -16.88
N ARG A 149 9.49 8.83 -17.56
CA ARG A 149 10.91 8.44 -17.49
C ARG A 149 11.46 8.63 -16.08
N GLN A 150 11.17 9.77 -15.47
CA GLN A 150 11.59 10.05 -14.09
C GLN A 150 10.94 9.09 -13.11
N SER A 151 9.65 8.80 -13.23
CA SER A 151 8.93 7.92 -12.31
C SER A 151 9.39 6.47 -12.39
N ILE A 152 9.68 5.98 -13.60
CA ILE A 152 10.28 4.65 -13.81
C ILE A 152 11.68 4.61 -13.20
N ALA A 153 12.50 5.65 -13.39
CA ALA A 153 13.83 5.71 -12.80
C ALA A 153 13.78 5.71 -11.26
N VAL A 154 12.82 6.41 -10.65
CA VAL A 154 12.59 6.39 -9.19
C VAL A 154 12.21 4.97 -8.72
N TYR A 155 11.33 4.29 -9.44
CA TYR A 155 10.96 2.91 -9.12
C TYR A 155 12.16 1.96 -9.18
N GLN A 156 12.93 2.01 -10.27
CA GLN A 156 14.12 1.19 -10.45
C GLN A 156 15.19 1.48 -9.39
N ALA A 157 15.42 2.77 -9.08
CA ALA A 157 16.36 3.16 -8.03
C ALA A 157 15.95 2.61 -6.66
N HIS A 158 14.64 2.58 -6.35
CA HIS A 158 14.15 1.96 -5.12
C HIS A 158 14.39 0.44 -5.10
N LEU A 159 14.16 -0.27 -6.20
CA LEU A 159 14.45 -1.70 -6.27
C LEU A 159 15.94 -1.99 -6.03
N GLU A 160 16.82 -1.19 -6.61
CA GLU A 160 18.27 -1.33 -6.41
C GLU A 160 18.70 -0.92 -4.98
N GLU A 161 18.11 0.12 -4.41
CA GLU A 161 18.34 0.51 -3.02
C GLU A 161 18.03 -0.66 -2.07
N VAL A 162 16.86 -1.28 -2.21
CA VAL A 162 16.47 -2.43 -1.37
C VAL A 162 17.42 -3.60 -1.54
N ARG A 163 17.80 -3.96 -2.78
CA ARG A 163 18.75 -5.04 -3.05
C ARG A 163 20.12 -4.81 -2.41
N ARG A 164 20.55 -3.57 -2.36
CA ARG A 164 21.84 -3.19 -1.78
C ARG A 164 21.83 -3.14 -0.26
N THR A 165 20.70 -2.72 0.33
CA THR A 165 20.61 -2.44 1.78
C THR A 165 20.13 -3.62 2.60
N VAL A 166 19.37 -4.56 1.99
CA VAL A 166 18.87 -5.74 2.70
C VAL A 166 19.85 -6.90 2.54
N PRO A 167 20.30 -7.53 3.63
CA PRO A 167 21.14 -8.74 3.54
C PRO A 167 20.49 -9.84 2.69
N ALA A 168 21.27 -10.48 1.83
CA ALA A 168 20.77 -11.43 0.84
C ALA A 168 19.98 -12.60 1.46
N GLU A 169 20.41 -13.06 2.63
CA GLU A 169 19.76 -14.14 3.39
C GLU A 169 18.40 -13.75 3.97
N ARG A 170 18.12 -12.45 4.05
CA ARG A 170 16.84 -11.89 4.54
C ARG A 170 15.94 -11.40 3.41
N LEU A 171 16.40 -11.36 2.15
CA LEU A 171 15.70 -10.76 1.03
C LEU A 171 15.16 -11.81 0.06
N LEU A 172 13.89 -11.73 -0.27
CA LEU A 172 13.33 -12.35 -1.48
C LEU A 172 12.89 -11.25 -2.45
N VAL A 173 13.48 -11.23 -3.64
CA VAL A 173 12.96 -10.47 -4.79
C VAL A 173 11.93 -11.35 -5.47
N PHE A 174 10.68 -10.88 -5.58
CA PHE A 174 9.55 -11.72 -5.90
C PHE A 174 8.57 -11.07 -6.90
N ASP A 175 8.38 -11.69 -8.06
CA ASP A 175 7.21 -11.39 -8.91
C ASP A 175 6.07 -12.36 -8.52
N VAL A 176 4.88 -11.82 -8.24
CA VAL A 176 3.70 -12.64 -7.88
C VAL A 176 3.31 -13.66 -8.95
N LYS A 177 3.83 -13.52 -10.17
CA LYS A 177 3.65 -14.51 -11.24
C LYS A 177 4.39 -15.82 -10.98
N GLU A 178 5.45 -15.79 -10.17
CA GLU A 178 6.25 -16.97 -9.80
C GLU A 178 5.47 -17.97 -8.93
N GLY A 179 4.38 -17.52 -8.28
CA GLY A 179 3.50 -18.38 -7.52
C GLY A 179 4.03 -18.74 -6.13
N TRP A 180 3.60 -19.92 -5.63
CA TRP A 180 3.85 -20.32 -4.25
C TRP A 180 5.29 -20.70 -3.95
N GLU A 181 5.94 -21.39 -4.85
CA GLU A 181 7.18 -22.10 -4.55
C GLU A 181 8.31 -21.22 -4.01
N PRO A 182 8.71 -20.11 -4.67
CA PRO A 182 9.77 -19.26 -4.14
C PRO A 182 9.38 -18.58 -2.83
N LEU A 183 8.12 -18.17 -2.68
CA LEU A 183 7.63 -17.54 -1.47
C LEU A 183 7.64 -18.51 -0.29
N CYS A 184 7.11 -19.70 -0.47
CA CYS A 184 7.05 -20.74 0.58
C CYS A 184 8.43 -21.22 0.98
N ARG A 185 9.33 -21.46 0.01
CA ARG A 185 10.72 -21.85 0.27
C ARG A 185 11.42 -20.78 1.11
N PHE A 186 11.29 -19.52 0.74
CA PHE A 186 11.90 -18.42 1.47
C PHE A 186 11.36 -18.25 2.90
N LEU A 187 10.05 -18.40 3.08
CA LEU A 187 9.40 -18.26 4.38
C LEU A 187 9.49 -19.52 5.24
N GLY A 188 10.00 -20.65 4.71
CA GLY A 188 10.05 -21.92 5.41
C GLY A 188 8.67 -22.52 5.66
N GLN A 189 7.73 -22.27 4.74
CA GLN A 189 6.34 -22.76 4.82
C GLN A 189 6.08 -23.84 3.78
N PRO A 190 5.20 -24.81 4.04
CA PRO A 190 4.74 -25.74 3.02
C PRO A 190 3.95 -25.02 1.93
N VAL A 191 4.06 -25.50 0.68
CA VAL A 191 3.21 -25.01 -0.41
C VAL A 191 1.77 -25.47 -0.16
N PRO A 192 0.78 -24.55 -0.16
CA PRO A 192 -0.62 -24.92 0.01
C PRO A 192 -1.09 -25.89 -1.09
N GLN A 193 -1.64 -27.03 -0.70
CA GLN A 193 -2.15 -28.02 -1.64
C GLN A 193 -3.51 -27.55 -2.18
N ASP A 194 -3.74 -27.74 -3.47
CA ASP A 194 -5.00 -27.43 -4.16
C ASP A 194 -5.49 -25.97 -4.05
N VAL A 195 -4.61 -25.06 -3.65
CA VAL A 195 -4.89 -23.63 -3.54
C VAL A 195 -4.04 -22.88 -4.57
N PRO A 196 -4.62 -22.34 -5.64
CA PRO A 196 -3.88 -21.54 -6.60
C PRO A 196 -3.34 -20.27 -5.94
N PHE A 197 -2.18 -19.78 -6.42
CA PHE A 197 -1.64 -18.52 -5.92
C PHE A 197 -2.65 -17.38 -6.19
N PRO A 198 -2.94 -16.51 -5.19
CA PRO A 198 -3.92 -15.44 -5.34
C PRO A 198 -3.56 -14.50 -6.50
N ARG A 199 -4.46 -14.32 -7.45
CA ARG A 199 -4.31 -13.38 -8.57
C ARG A 199 -5.43 -12.35 -8.52
N LEU A 200 -5.27 -11.37 -7.61
CA LEU A 200 -6.25 -10.31 -7.41
C LEU A 200 -5.97 -9.17 -8.39
N ASN A 201 -6.91 -8.96 -9.31
CA ASN A 201 -6.83 -7.88 -10.27
C ASN A 201 -7.58 -6.64 -9.76
N ASP A 202 -6.88 -5.75 -9.10
CA ASP A 202 -7.45 -4.51 -8.57
C ASP A 202 -7.88 -3.51 -9.65
N ARG A 203 -7.45 -3.68 -10.93
CA ARG A 203 -7.80 -2.73 -12.00
C ARG A 203 -9.31 -2.57 -12.17
N LEU A 204 -10.07 -3.67 -12.10
CA LEU A 204 -11.52 -3.60 -12.18
C LEU A 204 -12.14 -2.88 -10.99
N PHE A 205 -11.64 -3.12 -9.78
CA PHE A 205 -12.04 -2.38 -8.59
C PHE A 205 -11.78 -0.89 -8.75
N PHE A 206 -10.55 -0.50 -9.12
CA PHE A 206 -10.20 0.91 -9.32
C PHE A 206 -11.05 1.57 -10.41
N ARG A 207 -11.31 0.88 -11.54
CA ARG A 207 -12.20 1.40 -12.60
C ARG A 207 -13.62 1.65 -12.08
N ARG A 208 -14.14 0.77 -11.23
CA ARG A 208 -15.47 0.97 -10.59
C ARG A 208 -15.47 2.16 -9.64
N VAL A 209 -14.44 2.30 -8.83
CA VAL A 209 -14.27 3.45 -7.92
C VAL A 209 -14.19 4.75 -8.71
N ILE A 210 -13.34 4.83 -9.74
CA ILE A 210 -13.19 6.00 -10.60
C ILE A 210 -14.53 6.35 -11.27
N ARG A 211 -15.24 5.36 -11.78
CA ARG A 211 -16.57 5.57 -12.40
C ARG A 211 -17.57 6.12 -11.37
N GLY A 212 -17.59 5.55 -10.17
CA GLY A 212 -18.46 6.03 -9.07
C GLY A 212 -18.15 7.47 -8.68
N LEU A 213 -16.88 7.82 -8.52
CA LEU A 213 -16.46 9.19 -8.20
C LEU A 213 -16.89 10.19 -9.28
N ARG A 214 -16.73 9.84 -10.56
CA ARG A 214 -17.19 10.68 -11.67
C ARG A 214 -18.72 10.86 -11.67
N ILE A 215 -19.47 9.79 -11.43
CA ILE A 215 -20.94 9.87 -11.32
C ILE A 215 -21.33 10.83 -10.19
N ILE A 216 -20.70 10.73 -9.01
CA ILE A 216 -20.95 11.63 -7.89
C ILE A 216 -20.63 13.08 -8.27
N GLU A 217 -19.51 13.32 -8.93
CA GLU A 217 -19.10 14.64 -9.38
C GLU A 217 -20.14 15.29 -10.31
N TRP A 218 -20.72 14.51 -11.21
CA TRP A 218 -21.77 14.99 -12.12
C TRP A 218 -23.15 15.16 -11.45
N LEU A 219 -23.51 14.26 -10.55
CA LEU A 219 -24.83 14.27 -9.90
C LEU A 219 -24.94 15.24 -8.73
N ALA A 220 -23.86 15.47 -8.00
CA ALA A 220 -23.87 16.31 -6.79
C ALA A 220 -24.41 17.72 -7.07
N PRO A 221 -23.96 18.48 -8.09
CA PRO A 221 -24.49 19.80 -8.37
C PRO A 221 -25.97 19.78 -8.77
N LEU A 222 -26.42 18.73 -9.47
CA LEU A 222 -27.83 18.58 -9.86
C LEU A 222 -28.71 18.33 -8.63
N LEU A 223 -28.26 17.52 -7.69
CA LEU A 223 -28.96 17.25 -6.44
C LEU A 223 -29.04 18.52 -5.56
N VAL A 224 -27.95 19.27 -5.50
CA VAL A 224 -27.94 20.57 -4.78
C VAL A 224 -28.93 21.56 -5.42
N LEU A 225 -28.92 21.68 -6.74
CA LEU A 225 -29.84 22.55 -7.46
C LEU A 225 -31.30 22.14 -7.24
N ALA A 226 -31.59 20.83 -7.35
CA ALA A 226 -32.95 20.32 -7.10
C ALA A 226 -33.41 20.59 -5.66
N GLY A 227 -32.51 20.42 -4.66
CA GLY A 227 -32.80 20.74 -3.26
C GLY A 227 -33.07 22.22 -3.06
N LEU A 228 -32.30 23.10 -3.69
CA LEU A 228 -32.53 24.56 -3.61
C LEU A 228 -33.86 24.96 -4.26
N LEU A 229 -34.21 24.37 -5.42
CA LEU A 229 -35.50 24.65 -6.05
C LEU A 229 -36.68 24.15 -5.23
N ALA A 230 -36.57 22.96 -4.63
CA ALA A 230 -37.59 22.42 -3.73
C ALA A 230 -37.78 23.30 -2.48
N LEU A 231 -36.67 23.80 -1.91
CA LEU A 231 -36.73 24.73 -0.75
C LEU A 231 -37.38 26.06 -1.16
N ALA A 232 -37.00 26.64 -2.28
CA ALA A 232 -37.61 27.86 -2.78
C ALA A 232 -39.13 27.71 -3.03
N TYR A 233 -39.54 26.58 -3.58
CA TYR A 233 -40.96 26.27 -3.77
C TYR A 233 -41.71 26.11 -2.44
N ALA A 234 -41.09 25.52 -1.43
CA ALA A 234 -41.70 25.34 -0.11
C ALA A 234 -41.83 26.63 0.72
N LEU A 235 -41.06 27.66 0.36
CA LEU A 235 -41.06 28.97 1.01
C LEU A 235 -41.91 30.02 0.28
N ALA A 236 -42.37 29.71 -0.94
CA ALA A 236 -43.27 30.55 -1.74
C ALA A 236 -44.74 30.22 -1.48
#